data_075ef08d34d097737c5cce46ece9fa68
#
_entry.id   075ef08d34d097737c5cce46ece9fa68
#
_cell.length_a   1.000
_cell.length_b   1.000
_cell.length_c   1.000
_cell.angle_alpha   90.00
_cell.angle_beta   90.00
_cell.angle_gamma   90.00
#
_symmetry.space_group_name_H-M   'P 1'
#
loop_
_entity.id
_entity.type
_entity.pdbx_description
1 polymer ?
#
loop_
_entity_poly.entity_id
_entity_poly.type
_entity_poly.pdbx_seq_one_letter_code
_entity_poly.pdbx_strand_id
1 'polypeptide(L)'
;EEGQFAFDGKLTIDAAAGNHAYALAYLPAGNYRFVINTGIAELGGSSGSFTLDSETVKAEVAGTDITVLNEAEALEGELDLSLGNISFSGADGKLTILYSKTDDSGKVVTAKLIDQSYDKSYRITSSKLVENYHLSVDTPASEELKLVLKSLTITPAEATAPIQINGESHVTTYLEGENKISINQSGEKVSPAGISVAKDAKLTIDSEPEQQGSIEVLNNTGVKGTGAAIGGNGGEDAGTIHIKGGTVIATSDSNGAAIGASARNSVKEIRISGGTITAETKSNGAGIGTGSANGQERTGKIVIEGGTVNASSWSGAGIGSGYGYAPGDPAITAKIEIHGGMITAYSGQGACIGSGKDSSSEVLIDGGTI
;
A
#
# COMPACT_ATOMS: atom_id res chain seq x y z
N GLU A 1 -8.75 0.27 -50.67
CA GLU A 1 -7.88 -0.90 -50.47
C GLU A 1 -8.10 -1.35 -49.04
N GLU A 2 -8.71 -2.52 -48.85
CA GLU A 2 -8.85 -3.14 -47.55
C GLU A 2 -7.45 -3.66 -47.11
N GLY A 3 -6.76 -2.92 -46.27
CA GLY A 3 -5.53 -3.37 -45.66
C GLY A 3 -5.84 -4.42 -44.61
N GLN A 4 -5.48 -5.67 -44.85
CA GLN A 4 -5.43 -6.67 -43.80
C GLN A 4 -4.16 -6.44 -42.97
N PHE A 5 -4.32 -5.93 -41.76
CA PHE A 5 -3.23 -5.95 -40.79
C PHE A 5 -3.20 -7.35 -40.16
N ALA A 6 -2.16 -8.11 -40.50
CA ALA A 6 -1.85 -9.34 -39.77
C ALA A 6 -1.25 -8.94 -38.42
N PHE A 7 -1.98 -9.19 -37.34
CA PHE A 7 -1.44 -9.02 -36.00
C PHE A 7 -0.50 -10.18 -35.70
N ASP A 8 0.80 -9.92 -35.64
CA ASP A 8 1.81 -10.90 -35.29
C ASP A 8 2.05 -10.93 -33.77
N GLY A 9 0.97 -10.92 -33.01
CA GLY A 9 0.94 -10.99 -31.58
C GLY A 9 0.46 -12.38 -31.11
N LYS A 10 1.22 -12.99 -30.19
CA LYS A 10 0.84 -14.26 -29.59
C LYS A 10 -0.32 -14.04 -28.64
N LEU A 11 -1.53 -14.42 -29.03
CA LEU A 11 -2.69 -14.48 -28.15
C LEU A 11 -2.50 -15.65 -27.19
N THR A 12 -2.36 -15.40 -25.89
CA THR A 12 -2.38 -16.43 -24.86
C THR A 12 -3.75 -16.51 -24.26
N ILE A 13 -4.46 -17.63 -24.52
CA ILE A 13 -5.75 -17.92 -23.89
C ILE A 13 -5.48 -18.74 -22.65
N ASP A 14 -5.75 -18.21 -21.47
CA ASP A 14 -5.78 -18.99 -20.24
C ASP A 14 -7.16 -19.58 -20.03
N ALA A 15 -7.34 -20.85 -20.42
CA ALA A 15 -8.57 -21.59 -20.28
C ALA A 15 -8.95 -21.88 -18.81
N ALA A 16 -7.99 -21.75 -17.87
CA ALA A 16 -8.22 -21.98 -16.44
C ALA A 16 -8.84 -20.77 -15.73
N ALA A 17 -8.65 -19.57 -16.27
CA ALA A 17 -9.15 -18.32 -15.69
C ALA A 17 -10.50 -17.84 -16.23
N GLY A 18 -11.22 -18.69 -16.96
CA GLY A 18 -12.58 -18.39 -17.41
C GLY A 18 -12.68 -17.27 -18.45
N ASN A 19 -12.20 -17.53 -19.66
CA ASN A 19 -12.59 -16.81 -20.89
C ASN A 19 -11.98 -15.42 -21.15
N HIS A 20 -10.77 -15.13 -20.76
CA HIS A 20 -10.14 -13.85 -21.12
C HIS A 20 -8.99 -14.04 -22.09
N ALA A 21 -9.16 -13.57 -23.32
CA ALA A 21 -8.08 -13.39 -24.29
C ALA A 21 -7.77 -11.89 -24.37
N TYR A 22 -6.53 -11.51 -24.23
CA TYR A 22 -6.09 -10.11 -24.35
C TYR A 22 -5.21 -9.95 -25.58
N ALA A 23 -5.49 -8.96 -26.39
CA ALA A 23 -4.60 -8.47 -27.42
C ALA A 23 -4.51 -6.95 -27.32
N LEU A 24 -3.31 -6.42 -27.17
CA LEU A 24 -3.03 -5.00 -27.24
C LEU A 24 -2.51 -4.69 -28.63
N ALA A 25 -3.12 -3.76 -29.32
CA ALA A 25 -2.68 -3.30 -30.63
C ALA A 25 -2.65 -1.78 -30.69
N TYR A 26 -1.61 -1.22 -31.29
CA TYR A 26 -1.60 0.16 -31.72
C TYR A 26 -2.19 0.22 -33.14
N LEU A 27 -3.31 0.91 -33.29
CA LEU A 27 -4.00 1.02 -34.55
C LEU A 27 -4.07 2.49 -34.97
N PRO A 28 -3.83 2.81 -36.25
CA PRO A 28 -4.12 4.16 -36.78
C PRO A 28 -5.60 4.51 -36.62
N ALA A 29 -5.94 5.80 -36.70
CA ALA A 29 -7.32 6.22 -36.74
C ALA A 29 -8.06 5.53 -37.90
N GLY A 30 -9.27 5.02 -37.67
CA GLY A 30 -10.03 4.31 -38.69
C GLY A 30 -11.19 3.50 -38.13
N ASN A 31 -11.89 2.84 -39.05
CA ASN A 31 -12.97 1.91 -38.71
C ASN A 31 -12.43 0.48 -38.73
N TYR A 32 -12.62 -0.24 -37.65
CA TYR A 32 -12.10 -1.58 -37.47
C TYR A 32 -13.21 -2.58 -37.21
N ARG A 33 -13.01 -3.80 -37.67
CA ARG A 33 -13.84 -4.95 -37.35
C ARG A 33 -12.98 -6.04 -36.77
N PHE A 34 -13.37 -6.52 -35.62
CA PHE A 34 -12.72 -7.62 -34.96
C PHE A 34 -13.30 -8.96 -35.41
N VAL A 35 -12.45 -9.91 -35.75
CA VAL A 35 -12.84 -11.24 -36.17
C VAL A 35 -12.06 -12.28 -35.38
N ILE A 36 -12.77 -13.12 -34.63
CA ILE A 36 -12.16 -14.28 -33.98
C ILE A 36 -12.13 -15.43 -34.98
N ASN A 37 -10.94 -15.90 -35.34
CA ASN A 37 -10.77 -17.08 -36.15
C ASN A 37 -10.11 -18.17 -35.28
N THR A 38 -10.90 -19.08 -34.79
CA THR A 38 -10.45 -20.19 -33.92
C THR A 38 -10.00 -21.42 -34.70
N GLY A 39 -10.15 -21.44 -36.00
CA GLY A 39 -9.97 -22.66 -36.82
C GLY A 39 -11.06 -23.72 -36.62
N ILE A 40 -12.05 -23.47 -35.75
CA ILE A 40 -13.20 -24.29 -35.46
C ILE A 40 -14.42 -23.50 -35.88
N ALA A 41 -15.15 -23.95 -36.92
CA ALA A 41 -16.23 -23.20 -37.52
C ALA A 41 -17.38 -22.83 -36.57
N GLU A 42 -17.56 -23.61 -35.50
CA GLU A 42 -18.59 -23.42 -34.48
C GLU A 42 -18.23 -22.35 -33.41
N LEU A 43 -16.94 -21.99 -33.30
CA LEU A 43 -16.45 -21.03 -32.35
C LEU A 43 -15.90 -19.74 -33.00
N GLY A 44 -15.89 -19.67 -34.33
CA GLY A 44 -15.52 -18.48 -35.08
C GLY A 44 -16.69 -17.48 -35.13
N GLY A 45 -16.39 -16.22 -34.91
CA GLY A 45 -17.40 -15.16 -35.00
C GLY A 45 -16.77 -13.78 -35.17
N SER A 46 -17.54 -12.85 -35.70
CA SER A 46 -17.20 -11.43 -35.68
C SER A 46 -17.90 -10.79 -34.50
N SER A 47 -17.17 -10.10 -33.64
CA SER A 47 -17.75 -9.24 -32.63
C SER A 47 -17.55 -7.78 -33.01
N GLY A 48 -18.63 -7.06 -33.20
CA GLY A 48 -18.68 -5.61 -33.30
C GLY A 48 -17.70 -4.92 -34.27
N SER A 49 -18.02 -3.71 -34.61
CA SER A 49 -17.15 -2.76 -35.26
C SER A 49 -16.91 -1.58 -34.30
N PHE A 50 -15.74 -1.00 -34.32
CA PHE A 50 -15.41 0.19 -33.53
C PHE A 50 -14.68 1.19 -34.41
N THR A 51 -14.76 2.47 -34.03
CA THR A 51 -14.11 3.57 -34.74
C THR A 51 -13.06 4.17 -33.80
N LEU A 52 -11.89 4.40 -34.33
CA LEU A 52 -10.81 5.14 -33.64
C LEU A 52 -10.77 6.55 -34.20
N ASP A 53 -10.94 7.54 -33.34
CA ASP A 53 -10.95 8.96 -33.73
C ASP A 53 -9.56 9.62 -33.68
N SER A 54 -8.54 8.93 -33.19
CA SER A 54 -7.19 9.42 -32.99
C SER A 54 -6.13 8.41 -33.40
N GLU A 55 -5.00 8.89 -33.95
CA GLU A 55 -3.86 8.05 -34.35
C GLU A 55 -3.08 7.43 -33.18
N THR A 56 -3.36 7.83 -31.92
CA THR A 56 -2.64 7.41 -30.73
C THR A 56 -3.45 6.51 -29.80
N VAL A 57 -4.38 5.75 -30.34
CA VAL A 57 -5.32 4.93 -29.55
C VAL A 57 -4.84 3.50 -29.44
N LYS A 58 -4.84 2.96 -28.23
CA LYS A 58 -4.69 1.53 -27.95
C LYS A 58 -6.07 0.89 -27.79
N ALA A 59 -6.27 -0.27 -28.40
CA ALA A 59 -7.45 -1.08 -28.20
C ALA A 59 -7.09 -2.32 -27.40
N GLU A 60 -7.79 -2.54 -26.30
CA GLU A 60 -7.73 -3.79 -25.53
C GLU A 60 -8.94 -4.65 -25.85
N VAL A 61 -8.70 -5.90 -26.20
CA VAL A 61 -9.77 -6.87 -26.52
C VAL A 61 -9.80 -7.93 -25.45
N ALA A 62 -10.90 -8.01 -24.73
CA ALA A 62 -11.14 -9.03 -23.71
C ALA A 62 -12.43 -9.81 -24.07
N GLY A 63 -12.26 -11.06 -24.51
CA GLY A 63 -13.40 -11.85 -25.00
C GLY A 63 -14.08 -11.21 -26.22
N THR A 64 -15.35 -10.84 -26.08
CA THR A 64 -16.12 -10.12 -27.10
C THR A 64 -16.13 -8.60 -26.91
N ASP A 65 -15.58 -8.13 -25.81
CA ASP A 65 -15.60 -6.71 -25.46
C ASP A 65 -14.30 -6.04 -25.95
N ILE A 66 -14.47 -4.91 -26.62
CA ILE A 66 -13.38 -4.07 -27.09
C ILE A 66 -13.41 -2.78 -26.27
N THR A 67 -12.36 -2.54 -25.52
CA THR A 67 -12.16 -1.27 -24.82
C THR A 67 -11.14 -0.44 -25.59
N VAL A 68 -11.57 0.71 -26.08
CA VAL A 68 -10.65 1.69 -26.69
C VAL A 68 -10.01 2.50 -25.57
N LEU A 69 -8.68 2.42 -25.49
CA LEU A 69 -7.91 3.16 -24.49
C LEU A 69 -7.33 4.40 -25.17
N ASN A 70 -7.87 5.56 -24.84
CA ASN A 70 -7.31 6.82 -25.33
C ASN A 70 -6.08 7.20 -24.49
N GLU A 71 -4.90 7.23 -25.08
CA GLU A 71 -3.65 7.62 -24.40
C GLU A 71 -3.67 9.05 -23.86
N ALA A 72 -4.55 9.90 -24.41
CA ALA A 72 -4.65 11.31 -24.04
C ALA A 72 -5.62 11.61 -22.89
N GLU A 73 -6.40 10.64 -22.44
CA GLU A 73 -7.27 10.87 -21.28
C GLU A 73 -6.43 10.98 -19.99
N ALA A 74 -6.16 12.23 -19.62
CA ALA A 74 -5.73 12.49 -18.27
C ALA A 74 -6.86 12.07 -17.31
N LEU A 75 -6.51 11.43 -16.19
CA LEU A 75 -7.46 11.16 -15.13
C LEU A 75 -8.11 12.50 -14.72
N GLU A 76 -9.38 12.69 -15.05
CA GLU A 76 -10.19 13.79 -14.55
C GLU A 76 -10.89 13.33 -13.27
N GLY A 77 -10.53 13.94 -12.13
CA GLY A 77 -11.20 13.69 -10.87
C GLY A 77 -10.47 12.77 -9.90
N GLU A 78 -11.23 12.11 -9.05
CA GLU A 78 -10.76 11.29 -7.94
C GLU A 78 -11.00 9.80 -8.23
N LEU A 79 -10.11 8.93 -7.77
CA LEU A 79 -10.25 7.50 -7.85
C LEU A 79 -11.04 7.00 -6.62
N ASP A 80 -12.25 6.50 -6.81
CA ASP A 80 -13.10 6.00 -5.74
C ASP A 80 -12.83 4.51 -5.46
N LEU A 81 -12.10 4.23 -4.38
CA LEU A 81 -11.78 2.86 -3.96
C LEU A 81 -13.02 2.02 -3.60
N SER A 82 -14.15 2.65 -3.30
CA SER A 82 -15.39 1.94 -3.00
C SER A 82 -16.10 1.34 -4.22
N LEU A 83 -15.62 1.66 -5.42
CA LEU A 83 -16.13 1.09 -6.68
C LEU A 83 -15.36 -0.16 -7.12
N GLY A 84 -14.11 -0.33 -6.68
CA GLY A 84 -13.27 -1.47 -7.07
C GLY A 84 -11.81 -1.29 -6.63
N ASN A 85 -11.01 -2.31 -6.85
CA ASN A 85 -9.58 -2.23 -6.63
C ASN A 85 -8.95 -1.10 -7.45
N ILE A 86 -7.95 -0.45 -6.85
CA ILE A 86 -7.11 0.52 -7.55
C ILE A 86 -5.70 -0.02 -7.55
N SER A 87 -5.07 -0.14 -8.71
CA SER A 87 -3.68 -0.54 -8.81
C SER A 87 -2.88 0.45 -9.65
N PHE A 88 -1.70 0.76 -9.16
CA PHE A 88 -0.68 1.51 -9.84
C PHE A 88 0.47 0.57 -10.14
N SER A 89 0.85 0.46 -11.40
CA SER A 89 2.01 -0.33 -11.82
C SER A 89 2.86 0.48 -12.79
N GLY A 90 4.17 0.29 -12.72
CA GLY A 90 5.09 1.05 -13.56
C GLY A 90 6.07 0.18 -14.30
N ALA A 91 6.39 0.59 -15.53
CA ALA A 91 7.47 0.04 -16.35
C ALA A 91 8.00 1.13 -17.26
N ASP A 92 9.33 1.15 -17.48
CA ASP A 92 10.01 2.02 -18.43
C ASP A 92 9.67 3.53 -18.29
N GLY A 93 9.55 4.00 -17.04
CA GLY A 93 9.22 5.40 -16.74
C GLY A 93 7.76 5.79 -16.98
N LYS A 94 6.90 4.82 -17.26
CA LYS A 94 5.48 5.00 -17.53
C LYS A 94 4.62 4.35 -16.45
N LEU A 95 3.54 5.02 -16.06
CA LEU A 95 2.61 4.56 -15.04
C LEU A 95 1.33 4.05 -15.69
N THR A 96 0.89 2.88 -15.25
CA THR A 96 -0.42 2.32 -15.58
C THR A 96 -1.31 2.32 -14.34
N ILE A 97 -2.53 2.80 -14.49
CA ILE A 97 -3.55 2.82 -13.42
C ILE A 97 -4.72 1.96 -13.84
N LEU A 98 -5.05 0.97 -13.03
CA LEU A 98 -6.27 0.17 -13.18
C LEU A 98 -7.22 0.54 -12.05
N TYR A 99 -8.47 0.88 -12.36
CA TYR A 99 -9.46 1.31 -11.39
C TYR A 99 -10.88 1.04 -11.88
N SER A 100 -11.87 1.26 -11.04
CA SER A 100 -13.27 1.18 -11.42
C SER A 100 -13.91 2.56 -11.41
N LYS A 101 -14.78 2.82 -12.37
CA LYS A 101 -15.59 4.04 -12.48
C LYS A 101 -17.03 3.72 -12.82
N THR A 102 -17.93 4.65 -12.58
CA THR A 102 -19.31 4.54 -13.04
C THR A 102 -19.42 5.14 -14.44
N ASP A 103 -19.95 4.38 -15.38
CA ASP A 103 -20.20 4.84 -16.75
C ASP A 103 -21.46 5.72 -16.84
N ASP A 104 -21.75 6.27 -18.03
CA ASP A 104 -22.90 7.13 -18.29
C ASP A 104 -24.26 6.43 -18.05
N SER A 105 -24.27 5.11 -18.02
CA SER A 105 -25.48 4.32 -17.71
C SER A 105 -25.66 4.08 -16.20
N GLY A 106 -24.70 4.48 -15.37
CA GLY A 106 -24.67 4.23 -13.92
C GLY A 106 -24.12 2.86 -13.55
N LYS A 107 -23.52 2.11 -14.49
CA LYS A 107 -22.90 0.81 -14.25
C LYS A 107 -21.44 0.99 -13.85
N VAL A 108 -20.99 0.21 -12.87
CA VAL A 108 -19.55 0.16 -12.51
C VAL A 108 -18.79 -0.65 -13.55
N VAL A 109 -17.78 -0.07 -14.14
CA VAL A 109 -16.90 -0.66 -15.15
C VAL A 109 -15.44 -0.49 -14.73
N THR A 110 -14.60 -1.43 -15.14
CA THR A 110 -13.14 -1.32 -14.95
C THR A 110 -12.56 -0.43 -16.05
N ALA A 111 -11.71 0.50 -15.65
CA ALA A 111 -10.99 1.39 -16.53
C ALA A 111 -9.48 1.22 -16.35
N LYS A 112 -8.72 1.43 -17.42
CA LYS A 112 -7.26 1.35 -17.42
C LYS A 112 -6.71 2.59 -18.10
N LEU A 113 -5.87 3.32 -17.38
CA LEU A 113 -5.08 4.43 -17.91
C LEU A 113 -3.64 3.97 -18.07
N ILE A 114 -3.06 4.21 -19.22
CA ILE A 114 -1.69 3.86 -19.53
C ILE A 114 -0.86 5.12 -19.79
N ASP A 115 0.45 4.99 -19.70
CA ASP A 115 1.41 6.06 -19.97
C ASP A 115 1.16 7.34 -19.14
N GLN A 116 0.66 7.15 -17.90
CA GLN A 116 0.42 8.25 -16.97
C GLN A 116 1.75 8.77 -16.38
N SER A 117 1.75 10.04 -15.94
CA SER A 117 2.95 10.68 -15.41
C SER A 117 3.10 10.48 -13.92
N TYR A 118 4.32 10.24 -13.46
CA TYR A 118 4.70 10.28 -12.04
C TYR A 118 4.76 11.69 -11.44
N ASP A 119 4.78 12.74 -12.29
CA ASP A 119 4.82 14.15 -11.82
C ASP A 119 3.50 14.61 -11.20
N LYS A 120 2.42 13.88 -11.44
CA LYS A 120 1.08 14.19 -10.93
C LYS A 120 0.84 13.51 -9.58
N SER A 121 -0.07 14.11 -8.79
CA SER A 121 -0.66 13.47 -7.62
C SER A 121 -2.01 12.87 -7.97
N TYR A 122 -2.26 11.63 -7.53
CA TYR A 122 -3.51 10.94 -7.75
C TYR A 122 -4.33 10.91 -6.45
N ARG A 123 -5.58 11.40 -6.53
CA ARG A 123 -6.48 11.45 -5.37
C ARG A 123 -7.27 10.16 -5.24
N ILE A 124 -7.16 9.53 -4.07
CA ILE A 124 -7.88 8.32 -3.73
C ILE A 124 -8.91 8.67 -2.67
N THR A 125 -10.17 8.37 -2.94
CA THR A 125 -11.29 8.63 -2.03
C THR A 125 -12.13 7.38 -1.83
N SER A 126 -13.12 7.45 -0.94
CA SER A 126 -14.18 6.45 -0.85
C SER A 126 -15.52 7.13 -0.60
N SER A 127 -16.48 6.94 -1.50
CA SER A 127 -17.85 7.46 -1.36
C SER A 127 -18.67 6.69 -0.32
N LYS A 128 -18.22 5.50 0.07
CA LYS A 128 -18.81 4.62 1.09
C LYS A 128 -17.72 3.77 1.76
N LEU A 129 -18.09 3.03 2.80
CA LEU A 129 -17.20 2.06 3.44
C LEU A 129 -16.65 1.05 2.42
N VAL A 130 -15.33 0.87 2.42
CA VAL A 130 -14.62 -0.11 1.57
C VAL A 130 -14.39 -1.39 2.36
N GLU A 131 -14.94 -2.51 1.88
CA GLU A 131 -14.82 -3.82 2.55
C GLU A 131 -14.08 -4.85 1.69
N ASN A 132 -14.25 -4.78 0.35
CA ASN A 132 -13.80 -5.86 -0.54
C ASN A 132 -12.71 -5.42 -1.53
N TYR A 133 -12.23 -4.20 -1.41
CA TYR A 133 -11.28 -3.65 -2.36
C TYR A 133 -10.03 -3.13 -1.65
N HIS A 134 -8.95 -3.06 -2.40
CA HIS A 134 -7.65 -2.60 -1.92
C HIS A 134 -6.97 -1.68 -2.93
N LEU A 135 -6.07 -0.86 -2.41
CA LEU A 135 -5.14 -0.04 -3.16
C LEU A 135 -3.79 -0.73 -3.19
N SER A 136 -3.24 -1.00 -4.37
CA SER A 136 -1.93 -1.60 -4.54
C SER A 136 -1.03 -0.74 -5.41
N VAL A 137 0.24 -0.64 -5.04
CA VAL A 137 1.28 0.04 -5.79
C VAL A 137 2.44 -0.90 -6.01
N ASP A 138 2.86 -1.05 -7.27
CA ASP A 138 4.03 -1.82 -7.68
C ASP A 138 4.75 -1.06 -8.80
N THR A 139 5.65 -0.16 -8.41
CA THR A 139 6.35 0.77 -9.29
C THR A 139 7.87 0.67 -9.10
N PRO A 140 8.67 1.03 -10.12
CA PRO A 140 10.13 1.02 -10.00
C PRO A 140 10.63 1.97 -8.90
N ALA A 141 11.73 1.60 -8.23
CA ALA A 141 12.39 2.43 -7.21
C ALA A 141 12.91 3.79 -7.73
N SER A 142 13.12 3.91 -9.03
CA SER A 142 13.57 5.16 -9.67
C SER A 142 12.48 6.24 -9.72
N GLU A 143 11.22 5.85 -9.50
CA GLU A 143 10.07 6.74 -9.64
C GLU A 143 9.37 6.93 -8.29
N GLU A 144 8.92 8.14 -8.00
CA GLU A 144 8.13 8.44 -6.81
C GLU A 144 6.66 8.67 -7.20
N LEU A 145 5.78 7.79 -6.72
CA LEU A 145 4.34 7.97 -6.89
C LEU A 145 3.76 8.85 -5.78
N LYS A 146 3.03 9.89 -6.16
CA LYS A 146 2.35 10.79 -5.23
C LYS A 146 0.87 10.49 -5.18
N LEU A 147 0.37 10.16 -4.00
CA LEU A 147 -1.04 9.90 -3.73
C LEU A 147 -1.59 10.91 -2.74
N VAL A 148 -2.84 11.31 -2.90
CA VAL A 148 -3.60 12.04 -1.89
C VAL A 148 -4.66 11.09 -1.37
N LEU A 149 -4.59 10.73 -0.09
CA LEU A 149 -5.63 9.93 0.59
C LEU A 149 -6.66 10.89 1.17
N LYS A 150 -7.89 10.84 0.64
CA LYS A 150 -8.93 11.81 0.97
C LYS A 150 -10.14 11.12 1.56
N SER A 151 -10.31 11.29 2.86
CA SER A 151 -11.50 10.82 3.60
C SER A 151 -11.84 9.35 3.36
N LEU A 152 -10.81 8.50 3.33
CA LEU A 152 -10.96 7.06 3.15
C LEU A 152 -11.53 6.39 4.40
N THR A 153 -12.47 5.47 4.21
CA THR A 153 -12.93 4.58 5.27
C THR A 153 -12.88 3.13 4.79
N ILE A 154 -11.97 2.34 5.35
CA ILE A 154 -11.69 0.98 4.91
C ILE A 154 -11.76 0.02 6.10
N THR A 155 -12.57 -1.04 5.95
CA THR A 155 -12.62 -2.17 6.90
C THR A 155 -12.69 -3.45 6.06
N PRO A 156 -11.53 -4.07 5.70
CA PRO A 156 -11.52 -5.20 4.79
C PRO A 156 -12.25 -6.41 5.37
N ALA A 157 -13.05 -7.08 4.55
CA ALA A 157 -13.73 -8.32 4.91
C ALA A 157 -12.78 -9.52 4.89
N GLU A 158 -11.71 -9.47 4.09
CA GLU A 158 -10.72 -10.53 3.95
C GLU A 158 -9.39 -10.15 4.63
N ALA A 159 -8.57 -11.16 4.95
CA ALA A 159 -7.25 -10.99 5.56
C ALA A 159 -6.20 -10.46 4.55
N THR A 160 -6.47 -9.32 3.96
CA THR A 160 -5.61 -8.66 2.98
C THR A 160 -5.35 -7.22 3.42
N ALA A 161 -4.11 -6.76 3.26
CA ALA A 161 -3.78 -5.36 3.55
C ALA A 161 -4.54 -4.43 2.59
N PRO A 162 -5.35 -3.49 3.09
CA PRO A 162 -6.16 -2.62 2.23
C PRO A 162 -5.33 -1.60 1.45
N ILE A 163 -4.15 -1.24 1.95
CA ILE A 163 -3.17 -0.43 1.21
C ILE A 163 -1.85 -1.19 1.18
N GLN A 164 -1.34 -1.44 -0.04
CA GLN A 164 -0.16 -2.26 -0.28
C GLN A 164 0.86 -1.50 -1.10
N ILE A 165 2.03 -1.27 -0.53
CA ILE A 165 3.18 -0.69 -1.21
C ILE A 165 4.16 -1.84 -1.46
N ASN A 166 4.16 -2.35 -2.69
CA ASN A 166 4.83 -3.59 -3.07
C ASN A 166 6.20 -3.34 -3.73
N GLY A 167 6.94 -4.41 -3.92
CA GLY A 167 8.22 -4.39 -4.63
C GLY A 167 9.22 -3.39 -4.04
N GLU A 168 9.75 -2.54 -4.89
CA GLU A 168 10.67 -1.46 -4.57
C GLU A 168 10.00 -0.07 -4.64
N SER A 169 8.68 -0.02 -4.63
CA SER A 169 7.91 1.20 -4.85
C SER A 169 8.23 2.30 -3.86
N HIS A 170 8.40 3.52 -4.36
CA HIS A 170 8.49 4.73 -3.57
C HIS A 170 7.19 5.52 -3.66
N VAL A 171 6.48 5.65 -2.53
CA VAL A 171 5.18 6.31 -2.48
C VAL A 171 5.20 7.42 -1.44
N THR A 172 4.78 8.61 -1.85
CA THR A 172 4.45 9.70 -0.93
C THR A 172 2.94 9.87 -0.89
N THR A 173 2.36 9.73 0.31
CA THR A 173 0.94 9.93 0.56
C THR A 173 0.72 11.24 1.30
N TYR A 174 -0.07 12.13 0.70
CA TYR A 174 -0.57 13.34 1.35
C TYR A 174 -1.93 13.06 1.97
N LEU A 175 -2.13 13.47 3.21
CA LEU A 175 -3.38 13.26 3.94
C LEU A 175 -4.31 14.46 3.75
N GLU A 176 -5.54 14.21 3.34
CA GLU A 176 -6.61 15.20 3.24
C GLU A 176 -7.85 14.70 3.99
N GLY A 177 -8.36 15.49 4.92
CA GLY A 177 -9.48 15.09 5.77
C GLY A 177 -9.12 13.93 6.72
N GLU A 178 -10.12 13.18 7.14
CA GLU A 178 -9.99 12.07 8.07
C GLU A 178 -9.97 10.75 7.28
N ASN A 179 -8.86 10.01 7.35
CA ASN A 179 -8.73 8.69 6.75
C ASN A 179 -8.72 7.63 7.85
N LYS A 180 -9.48 6.56 7.67
CA LYS A 180 -9.62 5.47 8.65
C LYS A 180 -9.50 4.11 8.02
N ILE A 181 -8.61 3.28 8.58
CA ILE A 181 -8.38 1.90 8.20
C ILE A 181 -8.53 1.03 9.44
N SER A 182 -9.40 0.02 9.39
CA SER A 182 -9.65 -0.87 10.53
C SER A 182 -9.58 -2.32 10.10
N ILE A 183 -8.55 -3.06 10.53
CA ILE A 183 -8.43 -4.51 10.36
C ILE A 183 -9.08 -5.19 11.56
N ASN A 184 -10.12 -6.01 11.32
CA ASN A 184 -10.90 -6.63 12.40
C ASN A 184 -10.92 -8.17 12.33
N GLN A 185 -10.03 -8.80 11.55
CA GLN A 185 -9.98 -10.25 11.42
C GLN A 185 -9.20 -10.87 12.57
N SER A 186 -9.91 -11.33 13.59
CA SER A 186 -9.31 -12.02 14.73
C SER A 186 -9.16 -13.52 14.46
N GLY A 187 -8.04 -14.10 14.92
CA GLY A 187 -7.83 -15.56 14.93
C GLY A 187 -6.88 -16.10 13.86
N GLU A 188 -6.52 -15.30 12.89
CA GLU A 188 -5.52 -15.67 11.87
C GLU A 188 -4.11 -15.65 12.48
N LYS A 189 -3.33 -16.70 12.19
CA LYS A 189 -1.92 -16.78 12.64
C LYS A 189 -1.00 -15.80 11.90
N VAL A 190 -1.38 -15.44 10.69
CA VAL A 190 -0.69 -14.46 9.84
C VAL A 190 -1.73 -13.41 9.49
N SER A 191 -1.60 -12.21 10.03
CA SER A 191 -2.54 -11.13 9.79
C SER A 191 -1.92 -10.05 8.90
N PRO A 192 -2.74 -9.37 8.09
CA PRO A 192 -2.26 -8.28 7.27
C PRO A 192 -1.85 -7.07 8.12
N ALA A 193 -1.08 -6.18 7.52
CA ALA A 193 -0.94 -4.81 7.99
C ALA A 193 -2.14 -3.96 7.53
N GLY A 194 -2.41 -2.87 8.23
CA GLY A 194 -3.36 -1.87 7.75
C GLY A 194 -2.83 -1.13 6.52
N ILE A 195 -1.57 -0.71 6.58
CA ILE A 195 -0.80 -0.25 5.43
C ILE A 195 0.45 -1.11 5.35
N SER A 196 0.53 -1.94 4.32
CA SER A 196 1.67 -2.82 4.07
C SER A 196 2.76 -2.08 3.29
N VAL A 197 4.00 -2.15 3.79
CA VAL A 197 5.19 -1.62 3.14
C VAL A 197 6.19 -2.75 2.96
N ALA A 198 6.33 -3.24 1.74
CA ALA A 198 7.23 -4.33 1.41
C ALA A 198 8.69 -3.98 1.76
N LYS A 199 9.53 -4.99 1.99
CA LYS A 199 10.90 -4.88 2.48
C LYS A 199 11.76 -3.82 1.80
N ASP A 200 11.65 -3.68 0.49
CA ASP A 200 12.47 -2.75 -0.30
C ASP A 200 11.69 -1.49 -0.71
N ALA A 201 10.40 -1.43 -0.36
CA ALA A 201 9.54 -0.28 -0.59
C ALA A 201 9.78 0.86 0.40
N LYS A 202 9.32 2.05 0.01
CA LYS A 202 9.33 3.24 0.85
C LYS A 202 7.97 3.92 0.83
N LEU A 203 7.41 4.12 2.02
CA LEU A 203 6.23 4.93 2.25
C LEU A 203 6.62 6.23 2.94
N THR A 204 6.27 7.36 2.37
CA THR A 204 6.31 8.67 3.03
C THR A 204 4.87 9.11 3.32
N ILE A 205 4.59 9.52 4.56
CA ILE A 205 3.31 10.12 4.97
C ILE A 205 3.56 11.59 5.25
N ASP A 206 2.80 12.46 4.58
CA ASP A 206 2.89 13.90 4.69
C ASP A 206 1.50 14.56 4.70
N SER A 207 1.44 15.84 4.90
CA SER A 207 0.25 16.67 4.70
C SER A 207 0.67 18.03 4.17
N GLU A 208 -0.15 18.60 3.31
CA GLU A 208 0.07 19.97 2.88
C GLU A 208 -0.09 20.93 4.08
N PRO A 209 0.72 21.98 4.17
CA PRO A 209 0.70 22.92 5.31
C PRO A 209 -0.67 23.56 5.57
N GLU A 210 -1.45 23.78 4.52
CA GLU A 210 -2.77 24.41 4.57
C GLU A 210 -3.93 23.41 4.67
N GLN A 211 -3.67 22.11 4.45
CA GLN A 211 -4.65 21.03 4.48
C GLN A 211 -4.16 19.91 5.39
N GLN A 212 -4.19 20.15 6.70
CA GLN A 212 -3.80 19.14 7.68
C GLN A 212 -4.81 17.99 7.70
N GLY A 213 -4.39 16.84 7.19
CA GLY A 213 -5.19 15.62 7.23
C GLY A 213 -4.73 14.66 8.32
N SER A 214 -5.53 13.65 8.54
CA SER A 214 -5.24 12.58 9.51
C SER A 214 -5.42 11.20 8.90
N ILE A 215 -4.70 10.23 9.48
CA ILE A 215 -4.93 8.82 9.22
C ILE A 215 -4.94 8.04 10.53
N GLU A 216 -6.01 7.29 10.76
CA GLU A 216 -6.15 6.33 11.84
C GLU A 216 -6.05 4.92 11.26
N VAL A 217 -5.10 4.13 11.73
CA VAL A 217 -4.92 2.73 11.33
C VAL A 217 -5.02 1.84 12.55
N LEU A 218 -6.08 1.04 12.58
CA LEU A 218 -6.38 0.10 13.67
C LEU A 218 -6.15 -1.33 13.19
N ASN A 219 -5.20 -2.04 13.79
CA ASN A 219 -5.02 -3.47 13.56
C ASN A 219 -5.52 -4.24 14.78
N ASN A 220 -6.80 -4.65 14.75
CA ASN A 220 -7.50 -5.36 15.82
C ASN A 220 -7.55 -6.88 15.54
N THR A 221 -6.42 -7.48 15.16
CA THR A 221 -6.33 -8.92 14.86
C THR A 221 -6.08 -9.78 16.09
N GLY A 222 -5.88 -9.15 17.25
CA GLY A 222 -5.68 -9.79 18.54
C GLY A 222 -4.26 -10.35 18.72
N VAL A 223 -3.97 -10.85 19.89
CA VAL A 223 -2.64 -11.34 20.32
C VAL A 223 -2.07 -12.50 19.49
N LYS A 224 -2.83 -13.10 18.60
CA LYS A 224 -2.34 -14.10 17.65
C LYS A 224 -1.94 -13.49 16.32
N GLY A 225 -2.39 -12.28 16.01
CA GLY A 225 -2.04 -11.56 14.81
C GLY A 225 -0.57 -11.17 14.78
N THR A 226 -0.03 -10.94 13.62
CA THR A 226 1.40 -10.70 13.40
C THR A 226 1.70 -9.43 12.62
N GLY A 227 0.77 -8.89 11.84
CA GLY A 227 0.98 -7.68 11.04
C GLY A 227 1.09 -6.41 11.88
N ALA A 228 1.82 -5.43 11.39
CA ALA A 228 1.85 -4.08 11.96
C ALA A 228 0.54 -3.33 11.67
N ALA A 229 0.25 -2.22 12.36
CA ALA A 229 -0.78 -1.33 11.84
C ALA A 229 -0.27 -0.60 10.58
N ILE A 230 0.92 -0.01 10.62
CA ILE A 230 1.61 0.56 9.47
C ILE A 230 2.98 -0.08 9.36
N GLY A 231 3.26 -0.83 8.27
CA GLY A 231 4.56 -1.44 8.03
C GLY A 231 4.52 -2.86 7.51
N GLY A 232 5.08 -3.83 8.23
CA GLY A 232 5.19 -5.21 7.74
C GLY A 232 3.88 -5.98 7.77
N ASN A 233 3.57 -6.65 6.67
CA ASN A 233 2.59 -7.74 6.66
C ASN A 233 3.06 -8.87 7.57
N GLY A 234 2.14 -9.66 8.09
CA GLY A 234 2.49 -10.86 8.85
C GLY A 234 3.35 -11.81 8.03
N GLY A 235 4.55 -12.14 8.56
CA GLY A 235 5.50 -13.01 7.89
C GLY A 235 6.49 -12.30 6.95
N GLU A 236 6.41 -10.99 6.81
CA GLU A 236 7.24 -10.20 5.88
C GLU A 236 7.99 -9.09 6.62
N ASP A 237 9.24 -8.82 6.17
CA ASP A 237 10.01 -7.66 6.59
C ASP A 237 9.37 -6.38 6.06
N ALA A 238 9.48 -5.29 6.81
CA ALA A 238 9.03 -3.97 6.39
C ALA A 238 10.16 -3.16 5.76
N GLY A 239 9.80 -2.33 4.79
CA GLY A 239 10.68 -1.37 4.16
C GLY A 239 10.89 -0.10 4.99
N THR A 240 10.99 1.03 4.30
CA THR A 240 11.20 2.34 4.92
C THR A 240 9.86 3.06 5.12
N ILE A 241 9.64 3.55 6.33
CA ILE A 241 8.47 4.37 6.68
C ILE A 241 8.98 5.75 7.10
N HIS A 242 8.58 6.80 6.39
CA HIS A 242 8.95 8.18 6.71
C HIS A 242 7.70 9.02 6.98
N ILE A 243 7.57 9.57 8.19
CA ILE A 243 6.48 10.49 8.54
C ILE A 243 7.04 11.91 8.60
N LYS A 244 6.54 12.78 7.72
CA LYS A 244 6.94 14.17 7.57
C LYS A 244 5.90 15.14 8.11
N GLY A 245 4.60 14.77 8.05
CA GLY A 245 3.51 15.66 8.40
C GLY A 245 2.21 14.92 8.67
N GLY A 246 1.16 15.68 8.97
CA GLY A 246 -0.17 15.19 9.27
C GLY A 246 -0.32 14.61 10.68
N THR A 247 -1.52 14.11 10.96
CA THR A 247 -1.80 13.37 12.19
C THR A 247 -1.90 11.89 11.87
N VAL A 248 -1.02 11.08 12.48
CA VAL A 248 -0.93 9.63 12.29
C VAL A 248 -1.25 8.94 13.60
N ILE A 249 -2.32 8.15 13.60
CA ILE A 249 -2.72 7.32 14.74
C ILE A 249 -2.64 5.87 14.30
N ALA A 250 -1.74 5.12 14.91
CA ALA A 250 -1.55 3.69 14.64
C ALA A 250 -1.75 2.90 15.93
N THR A 251 -2.69 1.98 15.91
CA THR A 251 -2.96 1.09 17.05
C THR A 251 -2.87 -0.37 16.60
N SER A 252 -2.16 -1.19 17.35
CA SER A 252 -2.07 -2.63 17.11
C SER A 252 -2.38 -3.40 18.40
N ASP A 253 -3.27 -4.36 18.35
CA ASP A 253 -3.44 -5.38 19.38
C ASP A 253 -2.76 -6.71 19.00
N SER A 254 -2.07 -6.75 17.88
CA SER A 254 -1.27 -7.87 17.39
C SER A 254 0.14 -7.90 18.00
N ASN A 255 0.91 -8.94 17.68
CA ASN A 255 2.31 -9.04 18.03
C ASN A 255 3.27 -8.21 17.13
N GLY A 256 2.76 -7.59 16.08
CA GLY A 256 3.47 -6.60 15.28
C GLY A 256 3.56 -5.25 15.99
N ALA A 257 4.42 -4.37 15.52
CA ALA A 257 4.50 -2.98 15.99
C ALA A 257 3.23 -2.19 15.57
N ALA A 258 2.93 -1.08 16.24
CA ALA A 258 1.94 -0.16 15.69
C ALA A 258 2.51 0.52 14.43
N ILE A 259 3.74 1.05 14.48
CA ILE A 259 4.46 1.53 13.30
C ILE A 259 5.79 0.77 13.21
N GLY A 260 5.99 -0.03 12.16
CA GLY A 260 7.23 -0.74 11.92
C GLY A 260 7.10 -2.19 11.48
N ALA A 261 7.83 -3.11 12.14
CA ALA A 261 7.87 -4.50 11.72
C ALA A 261 6.65 -5.31 12.16
N SER A 262 6.29 -6.28 11.37
CA SER A 262 5.44 -7.39 11.81
C SER A 262 6.15 -8.26 12.84
N ALA A 263 5.41 -9.13 13.53
CA ALA A 263 6.02 -10.08 14.46
C ALA A 263 6.99 -11.02 13.74
N ARG A 264 8.16 -11.23 14.34
CA ARG A 264 9.24 -12.08 13.83
C ARG A 264 9.91 -11.58 12.55
N ASN A 265 9.79 -10.30 12.25
CA ASN A 265 10.38 -9.68 11.06
C ASN A 265 11.09 -8.37 11.42
N SER A 266 11.87 -7.87 10.48
CA SER A 266 12.64 -6.64 10.60
C SER A 266 11.91 -5.47 9.94
N VAL A 267 12.31 -4.24 10.30
CA VAL A 267 11.98 -3.02 9.56
C VAL A 267 13.27 -2.34 9.13
N LYS A 268 13.34 -1.89 7.89
CA LYS A 268 14.55 -1.27 7.33
C LYS A 268 14.84 0.07 8.03
N GLU A 269 13.90 0.99 8.02
CA GLU A 269 14.00 2.28 8.71
C GLU A 269 12.62 2.86 9.01
N ILE A 270 12.49 3.45 10.19
CA ILE A 270 11.37 4.34 10.54
C ILE A 270 11.98 5.72 10.79
N ARG A 271 11.55 6.73 10.03
CA ARG A 271 12.01 8.10 10.16
C ARG A 271 10.84 9.01 10.46
N ILE A 272 10.97 9.87 11.46
CA ILE A 272 9.97 10.86 11.82
C ILE A 272 10.65 12.22 11.81
N SER A 273 10.26 13.08 10.88
CA SER A 273 10.80 14.45 10.78
C SER A 273 9.75 15.52 11.08
N GLY A 274 8.49 15.15 11.24
CA GLY A 274 7.39 16.06 11.55
C GLY A 274 6.08 15.33 11.85
N GLY A 275 4.99 16.08 11.96
CA GLY A 275 3.64 15.56 12.22
C GLY A 275 3.32 15.33 13.70
N THR A 276 2.11 14.86 13.96
CA THR A 276 1.63 14.43 15.28
C THR A 276 1.33 12.93 15.22
N ILE A 277 2.12 12.15 15.94
CA ILE A 277 2.10 10.69 15.87
C ILE A 277 1.63 10.12 17.20
N THR A 278 0.66 9.22 17.14
CA THR A 278 0.27 8.34 18.25
C THR A 278 0.41 6.91 17.79
N ALA A 279 1.31 6.15 18.42
CA ALA A 279 1.57 4.75 18.10
C ALA A 279 1.42 3.89 19.35
N GLU A 280 0.37 3.07 19.39
CA GLU A 280 0.03 2.23 20.53
C GLU A 280 0.03 0.76 20.16
N THR A 281 0.75 -0.06 20.92
CA THR A 281 0.65 -1.52 20.85
C THR A 281 0.10 -2.07 22.16
N LYS A 282 -1.03 -2.76 22.09
CA LYS A 282 -1.68 -3.40 23.25
C LYS A 282 -1.17 -4.82 23.53
N SER A 283 -0.12 -5.23 22.83
CA SER A 283 0.46 -6.57 22.90
C SER A 283 1.99 -6.52 23.03
N ASN A 284 2.70 -7.36 22.28
CA ASN A 284 4.13 -7.61 22.45
C ASN A 284 5.04 -6.84 21.48
N GLY A 285 4.52 -6.23 20.44
CA GLY A 285 5.30 -5.37 19.54
C GLY A 285 5.69 -4.06 20.21
N ALA A 286 6.62 -3.32 19.62
CA ALA A 286 6.89 -1.95 20.03
C ALA A 286 5.77 -1.00 19.56
N GLY A 287 5.58 0.13 20.23
CA GLY A 287 4.75 1.22 19.69
C GLY A 287 5.32 1.68 18.34
N ILE A 288 6.59 2.09 18.33
CA ILE A 288 7.34 2.41 17.12
C ILE A 288 8.59 1.54 17.11
N GLY A 289 8.74 0.67 16.09
CA GLY A 289 9.94 -0.14 15.95
C GLY A 289 9.71 -1.57 15.49
N THR A 290 10.26 -2.58 16.21
CA THR A 290 10.13 -3.98 15.79
C THR A 290 8.92 -4.66 16.41
N GLY A 291 8.41 -5.69 15.74
CA GLY A 291 7.46 -6.62 16.33
C GLY A 291 8.10 -7.53 17.37
N SER A 292 7.30 -8.32 18.08
CA SER A 292 7.82 -9.36 18.97
C SER A 292 8.54 -10.46 18.19
N ALA A 293 9.55 -11.08 18.78
CA ALA A 293 10.29 -12.16 18.13
C ALA A 293 10.47 -13.38 19.01
N ASN A 294 10.73 -14.51 18.35
CA ASN A 294 11.00 -15.80 18.95
C ASN A 294 12.09 -16.49 18.13
N GLY A 295 13.30 -16.57 18.68
CA GLY A 295 14.37 -17.40 18.14
C GLY A 295 15.06 -16.95 16.84
N GLN A 296 14.90 -15.69 16.42
CA GLN A 296 15.59 -15.18 15.22
C GLN A 296 16.03 -13.72 15.42
N GLU A 297 17.20 -13.39 14.86
CA GLU A 297 17.70 -12.02 14.82
C GLU A 297 16.75 -11.10 14.06
N ARG A 298 16.43 -9.96 14.66
CA ARG A 298 15.55 -8.92 14.09
C ARG A 298 16.19 -7.55 14.30
N THR A 299 16.07 -6.73 13.30
CA THR A 299 16.65 -5.39 13.33
C THR A 299 15.61 -4.33 12.96
N GLY A 300 15.79 -3.14 13.48
CA GLY A 300 15.03 -1.96 13.12
C GLY A 300 15.83 -0.71 13.38
N LYS A 301 15.84 0.21 12.42
CA LYS A 301 16.43 1.55 12.61
C LYS A 301 15.29 2.55 12.79
N ILE A 302 15.39 3.38 13.84
CA ILE A 302 14.42 4.42 14.16
C ILE A 302 15.19 5.75 14.28
N VAL A 303 14.77 6.75 13.51
CA VAL A 303 15.35 8.11 13.52
C VAL A 303 14.24 9.11 13.75
N ILE A 304 14.34 9.91 14.82
CA ILE A 304 13.39 10.97 15.13
C ILE A 304 14.11 12.30 15.11
N GLU A 305 13.72 13.15 14.17
CA GLU A 305 14.31 14.47 13.94
C GLU A 305 13.35 15.60 14.33
N GLY A 306 12.06 15.31 14.48
CA GLY A 306 11.04 16.31 14.75
C GLY A 306 9.68 15.70 15.03
N GLY A 307 8.64 16.56 15.10
CA GLY A 307 7.26 16.18 15.35
C GLY A 307 6.91 16.03 16.83
N THR A 308 5.64 15.72 17.08
CA THR A 308 5.13 15.32 18.41
C THR A 308 4.82 13.84 18.37
N VAL A 309 5.55 13.06 19.16
CA VAL A 309 5.49 11.59 19.14
C VAL A 309 5.01 11.06 20.47
N ASN A 310 3.87 10.36 20.47
CA ASN A 310 3.35 9.61 21.61
C ASN A 310 3.42 8.12 21.26
N ALA A 311 4.27 7.36 21.92
CA ALA A 311 4.46 5.96 21.62
C ALA A 311 4.29 5.09 22.87
N SER A 312 3.49 4.04 22.78
CA SER A 312 3.27 3.14 23.93
C SER A 312 3.21 1.68 23.53
N SER A 313 3.61 0.82 24.46
CA SER A 313 3.49 -0.63 24.33
C SER A 313 3.11 -1.28 25.66
N TRP A 314 2.46 -2.43 25.60
CA TRP A 314 2.22 -3.24 26.79
C TRP A 314 3.47 -3.99 27.24
N SER A 315 4.14 -4.73 26.36
CA SER A 315 5.30 -5.56 26.70
C SER A 315 6.59 -5.21 25.94
N GLY A 316 6.47 -4.71 24.72
CA GLY A 316 7.60 -4.17 23.95
C GLY A 316 8.02 -2.79 24.47
N ALA A 317 8.97 -2.17 23.82
CA ALA A 317 9.29 -0.77 24.08
C ALA A 317 8.21 0.17 23.55
N GLY A 318 8.04 1.35 24.16
CA GLY A 318 7.28 2.43 23.54
C GLY A 318 7.90 2.79 22.18
N ILE A 319 9.21 3.10 22.18
CA ILE A 319 10.02 3.30 20.98
C ILE A 319 11.22 2.36 21.05
N GLY A 320 11.33 1.43 20.08
CA GLY A 320 12.47 0.52 20.03
C GLY A 320 12.14 -0.91 19.67
N SER A 321 12.60 -1.89 20.46
CA SER A 321 12.36 -3.30 20.15
C SER A 321 11.12 -3.87 20.82
N GLY A 322 10.47 -4.80 20.14
CA GLY A 322 9.40 -5.61 20.70
C GLY A 322 9.88 -6.60 21.74
N TYR A 323 8.97 -7.37 22.30
CA TYR A 323 9.23 -8.40 23.31
C TYR A 323 9.95 -9.61 22.70
N GLY A 324 11.02 -10.07 23.36
CA GLY A 324 11.67 -11.35 23.10
C GLY A 324 11.06 -12.45 23.98
N TYR A 325 10.95 -13.68 23.47
CA TYR A 325 10.25 -14.75 24.20
C TYR A 325 11.16 -15.60 25.10
N ALA A 326 12.48 -15.56 24.89
CA ALA A 326 13.40 -16.33 25.72
C ALA A 326 14.74 -15.61 25.94
N PRO A 327 15.30 -15.68 27.17
CA PRO A 327 16.66 -15.24 27.44
C PRO A 327 17.65 -16.02 26.56
N GLY A 328 18.48 -15.33 25.81
CA GLY A 328 19.47 -15.94 24.92
C GLY A 328 18.97 -16.23 23.51
N ASP A 329 17.72 -15.87 23.17
CA ASP A 329 17.32 -15.76 21.77
C ASP A 329 18.21 -14.76 21.02
N PRO A 330 18.52 -14.98 19.73
CA PRO A 330 19.23 -14.00 18.93
C PRO A 330 18.58 -12.64 19.04
N ALA A 331 19.40 -11.62 19.22
CA ALA A 331 18.98 -10.30 19.64
C ALA A 331 17.95 -9.66 18.70
N ILE A 332 16.81 -9.26 19.25
CA ILE A 332 16.04 -8.19 18.64
C ILE A 332 16.80 -6.91 18.94
N THR A 333 17.35 -6.26 17.93
CA THR A 333 18.13 -5.03 18.11
C THR A 333 17.44 -3.88 17.40
N ALA A 334 17.00 -2.89 18.16
CA ALA A 334 16.60 -1.60 17.60
C ALA A 334 17.73 -0.59 17.75
N LYS A 335 18.06 0.09 16.66
CA LYS A 335 18.94 1.26 16.69
C LYS A 335 18.07 2.51 16.68
N ILE A 336 18.17 3.31 17.75
CA ILE A 336 17.32 4.47 17.99
C ILE A 336 18.21 5.71 18.01
N GLU A 337 17.89 6.67 17.16
CA GLU A 337 18.57 7.96 17.05
C GLU A 337 17.50 9.06 17.21
N ILE A 338 17.60 9.91 18.23
CA ILE A 338 16.69 11.01 18.51
C ILE A 338 17.45 12.31 18.49
N HIS A 339 17.19 13.12 17.47
CA HIS A 339 17.86 14.40 17.22
C HIS A 339 16.91 15.58 17.46
N GLY A 340 15.60 15.35 17.64
CA GLY A 340 14.62 16.43 17.82
C GLY A 340 13.22 15.90 18.16
N GLY A 341 12.24 16.80 18.21
CA GLY A 341 10.84 16.51 18.47
C GLY A 341 10.45 16.61 19.96
N MET A 342 9.16 16.48 20.20
CA MET A 342 8.57 16.35 21.54
C MET A 342 8.06 14.91 21.68
N ILE A 343 8.66 14.15 22.60
CA ILE A 343 8.47 12.71 22.68
C ILE A 343 7.90 12.32 24.02
N THR A 344 6.83 11.57 24.01
CA THR A 344 6.29 10.88 25.17
C THR A 344 6.28 9.40 24.87
N ALA A 345 7.01 8.62 25.65
CA ALA A 345 7.08 7.19 25.46
C ALA A 345 6.70 6.45 26.75
N TYR A 346 5.97 5.34 26.61
CA TYR A 346 5.54 4.51 27.72
C TYR A 346 5.67 3.02 27.37
N SER A 347 6.02 2.23 28.36
CA SER A 347 5.92 0.76 28.29
C SER A 347 5.46 0.18 29.63
N GLY A 348 4.60 -0.82 29.55
CA GLY A 348 4.13 -1.56 30.74
C GLY A 348 5.19 -2.50 31.33
N GLN A 349 6.04 -3.10 30.49
CA GLN A 349 7.02 -4.12 30.90
C GLN A 349 8.43 -3.89 30.34
N GLY A 350 8.56 -3.19 29.22
CA GLY A 350 9.83 -2.87 28.57
C GLY A 350 10.33 -1.45 28.93
N ALA A 351 11.32 -0.97 28.18
CA ALA A 351 11.76 0.42 28.27
C ALA A 351 10.77 1.36 27.55
N CYS A 352 10.60 2.57 28.05
CA CYS A 352 9.87 3.59 27.32
C CYS A 352 10.55 3.88 25.97
N ILE A 353 11.87 4.12 25.98
CA ILE A 353 12.73 4.21 24.80
C ILE A 353 13.86 3.19 25.00
N GLY A 354 14.00 2.25 24.08
CA GLY A 354 14.99 1.19 24.21
C GLY A 354 14.47 -0.19 23.85
N SER A 355 14.60 -1.16 24.74
CA SER A 355 14.24 -2.55 24.47
C SER A 355 13.00 -3.02 25.21
N GLY A 356 12.24 -3.89 24.59
CA GLY A 356 11.28 -4.74 25.26
C GLY A 356 11.98 -5.76 26.15
N LYS A 357 11.21 -6.55 26.87
CA LYS A 357 11.76 -7.63 27.68
C LYS A 357 12.51 -8.64 26.80
N ASP A 358 13.65 -9.14 27.27
CA ASP A 358 14.50 -10.13 26.58
C ASP A 358 14.94 -9.72 25.17
N SER A 359 15.13 -8.42 24.95
CA SER A 359 15.61 -7.83 23.70
C SER A 359 16.66 -6.75 23.97
N SER A 360 17.27 -6.18 22.95
CA SER A 360 18.31 -5.16 23.07
C SER A 360 18.04 -3.94 22.18
N SER A 361 18.73 -2.84 22.48
CA SER A 361 18.68 -1.62 21.68
C SER A 361 19.95 -0.81 21.87
N GLU A 362 20.30 -0.07 20.82
CA GLU A 362 21.26 1.02 20.89
C GLU A 362 20.49 2.34 20.86
N VAL A 363 20.76 3.24 21.81
CA VAL A 363 20.03 4.49 21.93
C VAL A 363 21.00 5.66 21.93
N LEU A 364 20.81 6.57 20.97
CA LEU A 364 21.45 7.88 20.92
C LEU A 364 20.37 8.96 21.03
N ILE A 365 20.50 9.84 21.99
CA ILE A 365 19.64 11.01 22.15
C ILE A 365 20.55 12.22 22.28
N ASP A 366 20.53 13.08 21.28
CA ASP A 366 21.34 14.32 21.26
C ASP A 366 20.46 15.57 20.99
N GLY A 367 19.14 15.41 20.96
CA GLY A 367 18.17 16.49 20.81
C GLY A 367 16.77 16.11 21.26
N GLY A 368 15.84 17.07 21.16
CA GLY A 368 14.44 16.89 21.49
C GLY A 368 14.08 17.16 22.95
N THR A 369 12.79 17.01 23.25
CA THR A 369 12.21 17.03 24.62
C THR A 369 11.55 15.67 24.85
N ILE A 370 11.90 15.01 25.96
CA ILE A 370 11.46 13.64 26.28
C ILE A 370 10.76 13.65 27.63
#